data_388a8bb1d2b89454ef05fc54ce8c7968
#
_entry.id   388a8bb1d2b89454ef05fc54ce8c7968
#
_cell.length_a   1.000
_cell.length_b   1.000
_cell.length_c   1.000
_cell.angle_alpha   90.00
_cell.angle_beta   90.00
_cell.angle_gamma   90.00
#
_symmetry.space_group_name_H-M   'P 1'
#
loop_
_entity.id
_entity.type
_entity.pdbx_description
1 polymer ?
#
loop_
_entity_poly.entity_id
_entity_poly.type
_entity_poly.pdbx_seq_one_letter_code
_entity_poly.pdbx_strand_id
1 'polypeptide(L)'
;MNANFSENSALESKALFSEVEFDNILKCVHCGLCLDSCPTYRELADEKESPRGRLYLMRGLWEGELELEPQVIDPLNRCIDCRACESACPSGVPFGELLEKTRGIILENKTQRLKEKISRMFILKGLLRSTGLMLSLIHI
;
A
#
# COMPACT_ATOMS: atom_id res chain seq x y z
N MET A 1 15.92 -23.57 14.24
CA MET A 1 16.96 -23.42 13.23
C MET A 1 16.32 -22.87 11.96
N ASN A 2 16.19 -21.56 11.79
CA ASN A 2 15.92 -20.85 10.54
C ASN A 2 16.08 -19.33 10.80
N ALA A 3 17.33 -18.91 11.09
CA ALA A 3 17.67 -17.50 11.32
C ALA A 3 18.01 -16.73 10.03
N ASN A 4 17.98 -17.40 8.87
CA ASN A 4 18.46 -16.78 7.61
C ASN A 4 17.35 -16.17 6.75
N PHE A 5 16.07 -16.23 7.15
CA PHE A 5 14.97 -15.68 6.37
C PHE A 5 14.66 -14.21 6.72
N SER A 6 14.92 -13.78 7.96
CA SER A 6 14.57 -12.43 8.42
C SER A 6 15.58 -11.34 7.99
N GLU A 7 16.86 -11.68 7.84
CA GLU A 7 17.88 -10.69 7.47
C GLU A 7 17.82 -10.26 6.00
N ASN A 8 17.43 -11.13 5.09
CA ASN A 8 17.28 -10.78 3.68
C ASN A 8 16.05 -9.91 3.40
N SER A 9 14.93 -10.12 4.11
CA SER A 9 13.72 -9.31 3.93
C SER A 9 13.88 -7.88 4.45
N ALA A 10 14.61 -7.70 5.54
CA ALA A 10 14.90 -6.38 6.11
C ALA A 10 15.90 -5.58 5.25
N LEU A 11 16.87 -6.23 4.61
CA LEU A 11 17.80 -5.58 3.68
C LEU A 11 17.11 -5.18 2.37
N GLU A 12 16.20 -6.00 1.86
CA GLU A 12 15.42 -5.67 0.66
C GLU A 12 14.45 -4.51 0.91
N SER A 13 13.79 -4.44 2.08
CA SER A 13 12.89 -3.33 2.40
C SER A 13 13.63 -2.00 2.56
N LYS A 14 14.84 -2.02 3.12
CA LYS A 14 15.68 -0.83 3.30
C LYS A 14 16.24 -0.27 1.99
N ALA A 15 16.39 -1.09 0.96
CA ALA A 15 16.80 -0.68 -0.38
C ALA A 15 15.66 -0.06 -1.23
N LEU A 16 14.41 -0.22 -0.80
CA LEU A 16 13.22 0.18 -1.55
C LEU A 16 12.77 1.62 -1.27
N PHE A 17 13.13 2.18 -0.10
CA PHE A 17 12.88 3.58 0.24
C PHE A 17 14.19 4.38 0.19
N SER A 18 14.15 5.57 -0.36
CA SER A 18 15.27 6.50 -0.30
C SER A 18 15.34 7.19 1.07
N GLU A 19 16.52 7.72 1.44
CA GLU A 19 16.68 8.51 2.68
C GLU A 19 15.74 9.72 2.73
N VAL A 20 15.46 10.34 1.59
CA VAL A 20 14.53 11.48 1.47
C VAL A 20 13.09 11.10 1.84
N GLU A 21 12.65 9.90 1.47
CA GLU A 21 11.32 9.40 1.81
C GLU A 21 11.19 9.09 3.30
N PHE A 22 12.25 8.58 3.89
CA PHE A 22 12.30 8.36 5.33
C PHE A 22 12.25 9.67 6.12
N ASP A 23 13.02 10.68 5.71
CA ASP A 23 12.97 12.01 6.32
C ASP A 23 11.55 12.61 6.22
N ASN A 24 10.84 12.37 5.13
CA ASN A 24 9.44 12.79 4.98
C ASN A 24 8.48 12.08 5.95
N ILE A 25 8.71 10.81 6.25
CA ILE A 25 7.96 10.07 7.28
C ILE A 25 8.23 10.67 8.67
N LEU A 26 9.49 11.01 8.97
CA LEU A 26 9.91 11.58 10.26
C LEU A 26 9.38 12.99 10.53
N LYS A 27 8.91 13.73 9.51
CA LYS A 27 8.22 15.01 9.71
C LYS A 27 6.94 14.91 10.53
N CYS A 28 6.38 13.69 10.65
CA CYS A 28 5.14 13.47 11.40
C CYS A 28 5.39 13.54 12.91
N VAL A 29 4.86 14.59 13.56
CA VAL A 29 4.94 14.78 15.02
C VAL A 29 3.76 14.16 15.78
N HIS A 30 2.96 13.32 15.12
CA HIS A 30 1.80 12.62 15.69
C HIS A 30 0.75 13.52 16.36
N CYS A 31 0.62 14.80 15.98
CA CYS A 31 -0.30 15.77 16.58
C CYS A 31 -1.80 15.42 16.46
N GLY A 32 -2.18 14.57 15.51
CA GLY A 32 -3.56 14.10 15.33
C GLY A 32 -4.47 15.02 14.52
N LEU A 33 -4.03 16.20 14.05
CA LEU A 33 -4.87 17.12 13.28
C LEU A 33 -5.41 16.54 11.96
N CYS A 34 -4.78 15.50 11.43
CA CYS A 34 -5.22 14.79 10.24
C CYS A 34 -6.36 13.77 10.49
N LEU A 35 -6.70 13.46 11.75
CA LEU A 35 -7.66 12.41 12.08
C LEU A 35 -9.07 12.75 11.61
N ASP A 36 -9.54 13.95 11.92
CA ASP A 36 -10.88 14.41 11.56
C ASP A 36 -11.09 14.54 10.04
N SER A 37 -9.99 14.75 9.30
CA SER A 37 -10.02 14.84 7.85
C SER A 37 -10.03 13.48 7.13
N CYS A 38 -9.79 12.38 7.87
CA CYS A 38 -9.69 11.05 7.28
C CYS A 38 -11.01 10.30 7.29
N PRO A 39 -11.63 10.02 6.11
CA PRO A 39 -12.92 9.34 6.06
C PRO A 39 -12.83 7.90 6.60
N THR A 40 -11.75 7.15 6.30
CA THR A 40 -11.61 5.78 6.79
C THR A 40 -11.45 5.70 8.31
N TYR A 41 -10.75 6.66 8.91
CA TYR A 41 -10.62 6.73 10.36
C TYR A 41 -11.96 7.09 11.03
N ARG A 42 -12.70 8.02 10.45
CA ARG A 42 -14.03 8.45 10.99
C ARG A 42 -15.05 7.31 11.01
N GLU A 43 -14.99 6.43 10.02
CA GLU A 43 -15.94 5.30 9.91
C GLU A 43 -15.53 4.10 10.77
N LEU A 44 -14.22 3.80 10.83
CA LEU A 44 -13.72 2.57 11.45
C LEU A 44 -13.24 2.77 12.90
N ALA A 45 -12.92 4.01 13.29
CA ALA A 45 -12.36 4.38 14.59
C ALA A 45 -11.14 3.54 15.02
N ASP A 46 -10.41 2.98 14.03
CA ASP A 46 -9.18 2.21 14.24
C ASP A 46 -7.97 3.09 13.92
N GLU A 47 -7.02 3.18 14.85
CA GLU A 47 -5.82 4.00 14.68
C GLU A 47 -4.97 3.57 13.47
N LYS A 48 -4.95 2.28 13.12
CA LYS A 48 -4.25 1.78 11.93
C LYS A 48 -4.82 2.34 10.62
N GLU A 49 -6.09 2.74 10.63
CA GLU A 49 -6.78 3.35 9.48
C GLU A 49 -6.60 4.86 9.43
N SER A 50 -5.97 5.45 10.46
CA SER A 50 -5.67 6.88 10.51
C SER A 50 -4.45 7.22 9.63
N PRO A 51 -4.30 8.48 9.17
CA PRO A 51 -3.13 8.87 8.39
C PRO A 51 -1.83 8.72 9.19
N ARG A 52 -1.82 9.12 10.45
CA ARG A 52 -0.61 8.97 11.30
C ARG A 52 -0.32 7.52 11.63
N GLY A 53 -1.35 6.69 11.83
CA GLY A 53 -1.19 5.26 12.06
C GLY A 53 -0.60 4.56 10.82
N ARG A 54 -1.08 4.91 9.63
CA ARG A 54 -0.49 4.42 8.37
C ARG A 54 0.97 4.85 8.19
N LEU A 55 1.32 6.09 8.55
CA LEU A 55 2.72 6.53 8.54
C LEU A 55 3.58 5.72 9.50
N TYR A 56 3.04 5.36 10.67
CA TYR A 56 3.74 4.49 11.61
C TYR A 56 3.97 3.08 11.04
N LEU A 57 2.98 2.53 10.32
CA LEU A 57 3.15 1.25 9.62
C LEU A 57 4.20 1.33 8.50
N MET A 58 4.19 2.41 7.71
CA MET A 58 5.20 2.65 6.66
C MET A 58 6.60 2.76 7.27
N ARG A 59 6.73 3.46 8.39
CA ARG A 59 7.99 3.59 9.13
C ARG A 59 8.49 2.23 9.61
N GLY A 60 7.63 1.43 10.25
CA GLY A 60 8.00 0.10 10.72
C GLY A 60 8.42 -0.85 9.59
N LEU A 61 7.79 -0.75 8.41
CA LEU A 61 8.22 -1.48 7.22
C LEU A 61 9.61 -1.02 6.75
N TRP A 62 9.88 0.29 6.77
CA TRP A 62 11.16 0.84 6.36
C TRP A 62 12.30 0.47 7.33
N GLU A 63 12.03 0.54 8.64
CA GLU A 63 12.98 0.17 9.70
C GLU A 63 13.21 -1.36 9.75
N GLY A 64 12.37 -2.16 9.06
CA GLY A 64 12.43 -3.62 9.08
C GLY A 64 11.89 -4.24 10.37
N GLU A 65 11.15 -3.44 11.17
CA GLU A 65 10.49 -3.90 12.39
C GLU A 65 9.16 -4.62 12.10
N LEU A 66 8.53 -4.30 10.95
CA LEU A 66 7.29 -4.91 10.49
C LEU A 66 7.52 -5.65 9.19
N GLU A 67 6.81 -6.78 9.06
CA GLU A 67 6.78 -7.57 7.83
C GLU A 67 5.55 -7.23 6.99
N LEU A 68 5.57 -7.59 5.69
CA LEU A 68 4.46 -7.40 4.76
C LEU A 68 3.33 -8.42 5.03
N GLU A 69 2.75 -8.33 6.21
CA GLU A 69 1.62 -9.14 6.63
C GLU A 69 0.27 -8.46 6.32
N PRO A 70 -0.85 -9.21 6.24
CA PRO A 70 -2.18 -8.64 6.01
C PRO A 70 -2.54 -7.52 6.98
N GLN A 71 -2.15 -7.63 8.25
CA GLN A 71 -2.42 -6.64 9.29
C GLN A 71 -1.77 -5.28 9.02
N VAL A 72 -0.66 -5.24 8.29
CA VAL A 72 0.06 -4.03 7.87
C VAL A 72 -0.42 -3.56 6.50
N ILE A 73 -0.62 -4.50 5.58
CA ILE A 73 -1.00 -4.22 4.20
C ILE A 73 -2.44 -3.71 4.07
N ASP A 74 -3.38 -4.30 4.81
CA ASP A 74 -4.81 -3.99 4.67
C ASP A 74 -5.15 -2.54 5.01
N PRO A 75 -4.65 -1.92 6.10
CA PRO A 75 -4.86 -0.50 6.36
C PRO A 75 -4.30 0.41 5.25
N LEU A 76 -3.13 0.07 4.71
CA LEU A 76 -2.51 0.83 3.62
C LEU A 76 -3.32 0.73 2.32
N ASN A 77 -3.90 -0.44 2.03
CA ASN A 77 -4.73 -0.65 0.83
C ASN A 77 -6.12 -0.02 0.95
N ARG A 78 -6.70 0.03 2.16
CA ARG A 78 -8.01 0.65 2.40
C ARG A 78 -8.00 2.18 2.31
N CYS A 79 -6.83 2.82 2.32
CA CYS A 79 -6.76 4.25 2.10
C CYS A 79 -7.26 4.59 0.69
N ILE A 80 -8.21 5.53 0.60
CA ILE A 80 -8.81 5.97 -0.67
C ILE A 80 -7.98 7.04 -1.40
N ASP A 81 -6.81 7.40 -0.86
CA ASP A 81 -5.88 8.39 -1.42
C ASP A 81 -6.51 9.76 -1.71
N CYS A 82 -7.42 10.21 -0.86
CA CYS A 82 -8.09 11.51 -1.00
C CYS A 82 -7.19 12.70 -0.65
N ARG A 83 -6.03 12.48 -0.02
CA ARG A 83 -5.03 13.48 0.42
C ARG A 83 -5.53 14.60 1.34
N ALA A 84 -6.75 14.50 1.87
CA ALA A 84 -7.28 15.47 2.82
C ALA A 84 -6.41 15.63 4.08
N CYS A 85 -5.69 14.58 4.46
CA CYS A 85 -4.75 14.60 5.57
C CYS A 85 -3.51 15.49 5.31
N GLU A 86 -3.11 15.69 4.05
CA GLU A 86 -1.98 16.56 3.69
C GLU A 86 -2.33 18.03 3.94
N SER A 87 -3.51 18.46 3.50
CA SER A 87 -3.99 19.83 3.73
C SER A 87 -4.20 20.15 5.20
N ALA A 88 -4.51 19.15 6.03
CA ALA A 88 -4.65 19.30 7.47
C ALA A 88 -3.31 19.20 8.23
N CYS A 89 -2.21 18.85 7.58
CA CYS A 89 -0.93 18.59 8.22
C CYS A 89 -0.08 19.85 8.37
N PRO A 90 0.17 20.37 9.58
CA PRO A 90 1.01 21.54 9.77
C PRO A 90 2.51 21.27 9.48
N SER A 91 2.93 20.00 9.57
CA SER A 91 4.30 19.57 9.28
C SER A 91 4.55 19.31 7.79
N GLY A 92 3.53 19.41 6.92
CA GLY A 92 3.68 19.26 5.49
C GLY A 92 4.16 17.86 5.06
N VAL A 93 3.66 16.80 5.70
CA VAL A 93 4.00 15.41 5.34
C VAL A 93 3.36 15.09 3.99
N PRO A 94 4.13 14.70 2.95
CA PRO A 94 3.61 14.32 1.64
C PRO A 94 3.05 12.88 1.68
N PHE A 95 1.93 12.71 2.37
CA PHE A 95 1.35 11.40 2.68
C PHE A 95 1.02 10.58 1.41
N GLY A 96 0.49 11.23 0.36
CA GLY A 96 0.10 10.55 -0.87
C GLY A 96 1.30 9.95 -1.60
N GLU A 97 2.42 10.69 -1.68
CA GLU A 97 3.66 10.20 -2.29
C GLU A 97 4.21 8.98 -1.53
N LEU A 98 4.23 9.06 -0.19
CA LEU A 98 4.68 7.97 0.67
C LEU A 98 3.79 6.73 0.54
N LEU A 99 2.46 6.93 0.47
CA LEU A 99 1.50 5.85 0.30
C LEU A 99 1.66 5.16 -1.06
N GLU A 100 1.76 5.95 -2.13
CA GLU A 100 1.93 5.43 -3.50
C GLU A 100 3.19 4.57 -3.60
N LYS A 101 4.31 5.06 -3.07
CA LYS A 101 5.57 4.34 -3.03
C LYS A 101 5.45 3.03 -2.24
N THR A 102 4.85 3.10 -1.05
CA THR A 102 4.65 1.92 -0.19
C THR A 102 3.78 0.88 -0.88
N ARG A 103 2.72 1.29 -1.57
CA ARG A 103 1.88 0.38 -2.37
C ARG A 103 2.65 -0.24 -3.54
N GLY A 104 3.53 0.52 -4.19
CA GLY A 104 4.45 0.00 -5.21
C GLY A 104 5.30 -1.15 -4.66
N ILE A 105 5.93 -0.94 -3.50
CA ILE A 105 6.74 -1.94 -2.81
C ILE A 105 5.91 -3.17 -2.44
N ILE A 106 4.70 -2.98 -1.90
CA ILE A 106 3.78 -4.08 -1.57
C ILE A 106 3.44 -4.90 -2.82
N LEU A 107 3.21 -4.25 -3.96
CA LEU A 107 2.90 -4.93 -5.22
C LEU A 107 4.08 -5.71 -5.78
N GLU A 108 5.30 -5.15 -5.71
CA GLU A 108 6.53 -5.81 -6.15
C GLU A 108 6.84 -7.04 -5.31
N ASN A 109 6.71 -6.91 -3.98
CA ASN A 109 6.95 -8.01 -3.02
C ASN A 109 5.79 -9.01 -2.94
N LYS A 110 4.58 -8.60 -3.36
CA LYS A 110 3.48 -9.53 -3.52
C LYS A 110 3.85 -10.47 -4.66
N THR A 111 4.46 -11.60 -4.32
CA THR A 111 4.58 -12.74 -5.24
C THR A 111 3.16 -13.00 -5.75
N GLN A 112 2.83 -12.44 -6.91
CA GLN A 112 1.53 -12.70 -7.55
C GLN A 112 1.45 -14.20 -7.63
N ARG A 113 0.59 -14.79 -6.81
CA ARG A 113 0.42 -16.24 -6.78
C ARG A 113 0.34 -16.68 -8.23
N LEU A 114 1.23 -17.58 -8.61
CA LEU A 114 1.35 -18.09 -9.97
C LEU A 114 -0.03 -18.47 -10.54
N LYS A 115 -0.97 -18.86 -9.65
CA LYS A 115 -2.37 -19.13 -9.93
C LYS A 115 -3.16 -17.91 -10.44
N GLU A 116 -2.92 -16.70 -9.92
CA GLU A 116 -3.61 -15.48 -10.38
C GLU A 116 -3.09 -15.03 -11.74
N LYS A 117 -1.79 -15.13 -11.96
CA LYS A 117 -1.18 -14.87 -13.28
C LYS A 117 -1.67 -15.86 -14.33
N ILE A 118 -1.73 -17.13 -13.96
CA ILE A 118 -2.22 -18.20 -14.84
C ILE A 118 -3.73 -18.02 -15.10
N SER A 119 -4.54 -17.75 -14.07
CA SER A 119 -5.97 -17.50 -14.20
C SER A 119 -6.28 -16.30 -15.10
N ARG A 120 -5.61 -15.16 -14.87
CA ARG A 120 -5.76 -13.97 -15.73
C ARG A 120 -5.34 -14.24 -17.17
N MET A 121 -4.26 -14.99 -17.39
CA MET A 121 -3.79 -15.34 -18.73
C MET A 121 -4.74 -16.30 -19.43
N PHE A 122 -5.36 -17.25 -18.71
CA PHE A 122 -6.39 -18.14 -19.27
C PHE A 122 -7.68 -17.40 -19.59
N ILE A 123 -8.15 -16.51 -18.74
CA ILE A 123 -9.34 -15.70 -18.96
C ILE A 123 -9.14 -14.75 -20.16
N LEU A 124 -8.02 -14.05 -20.22
CA LEU A 124 -7.69 -13.16 -21.33
C LEU A 124 -7.53 -13.92 -22.66
N LYS A 125 -6.83 -15.06 -22.66
CA LYS A 125 -6.72 -15.90 -23.87
C LYS A 125 -8.05 -16.53 -24.26
N GLY A 126 -8.88 -16.92 -23.29
CA GLY A 126 -10.22 -17.45 -23.54
C GLY A 126 -11.16 -16.40 -24.14
N LEU A 127 -11.19 -15.19 -23.57
CA LEU A 127 -11.98 -14.06 -24.06
C LEU A 127 -11.51 -13.55 -25.43
N LEU A 128 -10.20 -13.45 -25.66
CA LEU A 128 -9.64 -12.99 -26.93
C LEU A 128 -9.79 -14.07 -28.04
N ARG A 129 -9.84 -15.35 -27.69
CA ARG A 129 -10.05 -16.43 -28.63
C ARG A 129 -11.53 -16.65 -29.01
N SER A 130 -12.43 -16.15 -28.16
CA SER A 130 -13.88 -16.16 -28.41
C SER A 130 -14.29 -14.92 -29.19
N THR A 131 -13.80 -14.79 -30.44
CA THR A 131 -14.25 -13.76 -31.39
C THR A 131 -15.76 -13.81 -31.67
N GLY A 132 -16.42 -14.91 -31.36
CA GLY A 132 -17.88 -15.06 -31.48
C GLY A 132 -18.69 -14.28 -30.44
N LEU A 133 -18.15 -14.03 -29.23
CA LEU A 133 -18.85 -13.28 -28.18
C LEU A 133 -18.75 -11.76 -28.39
N MET A 134 -17.68 -11.29 -29.02
CA MET A 134 -17.52 -9.85 -29.31
C MET A 134 -18.46 -9.37 -30.43
N LEU A 135 -18.78 -10.21 -31.38
CA LEU A 135 -19.74 -9.89 -32.47
C LEU A 135 -21.19 -9.82 -31.97
N SER A 136 -21.53 -10.53 -30.90
CA SER A 136 -22.89 -10.50 -30.34
C SER A 136 -23.16 -9.23 -29.51
N LEU A 137 -22.12 -8.59 -28.97
CA LEU A 137 -22.25 -7.36 -28.16
C LEU A 137 -22.31 -6.08 -29.02
N ILE A 138 -21.95 -6.14 -30.30
CA ILE A 138 -22.00 -4.99 -31.23
C ILE A 138 -23.37 -4.91 -31.94
N HIS A 139 -24.21 -5.96 -31.84
CA HIS A 139 -25.52 -6.03 -32.51
C HIS A 139 -26.73 -5.68 -31.62
N ILE A 140 -26.51 -5.09 -30.43
CA ILE A 140 -27.56 -4.46 -29.63
C ILE A 140 -27.29 -2.95 -29.59
#